data_5840f0d8f394a9d824e03f34590884c9
#
_entry.id   5840f0d8f394a9d824e03f34590884c9
#
_cell.length_a   1.000
_cell.length_b   1.000
_cell.length_c   1.000
_cell.angle_alpha   90.00
_cell.angle_beta   90.00
_cell.angle_gamma   90.00
#
_symmetry.space_group_name_H-M   'P 1'
#
loop_
_entity.id
_entity.type
_entity.pdbx_description
1 polymer ?
#
loop_
_entity_poly.entity_id
_entity_poly.type
_entity_poly.pdbx_seq_one_letter_code
_entity_poly.pdbx_strand_id
1 'polypeptide(L)'
;QTGAVSVDEALRQISKWVVGVDTLWGQGYGFDYTILEDMFRRAAKPIPWNFWIIRDSRTLFGCCEKDPRKAMQTDAHNALADAYFQSKAIQIAYKELGLKR
;
A
#
# COMPACT_ATOMS: atom_id res chain seq x y z
N GLN A 1 5.60 25.83 3.86
CA GLN A 1 4.90 24.99 4.81
C GLN A 1 5.90 24.15 5.60
N THR A 2 5.92 24.35 6.88
CA THR A 2 6.92 23.73 7.74
C THR A 2 6.73 22.21 7.76
N GLY A 3 7.82 21.48 7.55
CA GLY A 3 7.80 20.02 7.56
C GLY A 3 7.33 19.37 6.29
N ALA A 4 6.85 20.13 5.32
CA ALA A 4 6.43 19.57 4.04
C ALA A 4 7.66 19.27 3.18
N VAL A 5 7.68 18.10 2.55
CA VAL A 5 8.72 17.77 1.59
C VAL A 5 8.21 18.06 0.19
N SER A 6 9.14 18.35 -0.74
CA SER A 6 8.78 18.53 -2.14
C SER A 6 8.30 17.21 -2.74
N VAL A 7 7.56 17.29 -3.84
CA VAL A 7 7.13 16.10 -4.56
C VAL A 7 8.36 15.26 -4.96
N ASP A 8 9.40 15.91 -5.47
CA ASP A 8 10.62 15.20 -5.88
C ASP A 8 11.25 14.46 -4.72
N GLU A 9 11.33 15.08 -3.56
CA GLU A 9 11.91 14.43 -2.37
C GLU A 9 11.04 13.27 -1.89
N ALA A 10 9.72 13.45 -1.91
CA ALA A 10 8.79 12.38 -1.53
C ALA A 10 8.94 11.17 -2.45
N LEU A 11 9.03 11.41 -3.76
CA LEU A 11 9.20 10.32 -4.72
C LEU A 11 10.55 9.64 -4.55
N ARG A 12 11.58 10.40 -4.24
CA ARG A 12 12.91 9.84 -3.98
C ARG A 12 12.88 8.92 -2.76
N GLN A 13 12.20 9.33 -1.70
CA GLN A 13 12.08 8.50 -0.50
C GLN A 13 11.28 7.23 -0.77
N ILE A 14 10.19 7.34 -1.53
CA ILE A 14 9.40 6.17 -1.92
C ILE A 14 10.28 5.18 -2.69
N SER A 15 11.08 5.68 -3.63
CA SER A 15 11.98 4.83 -4.42
C SER A 15 12.94 4.06 -3.53
N LYS A 16 13.44 4.69 -2.46
CA LYS A 16 14.35 4.03 -1.52
C LYS A 16 13.62 2.96 -0.69
N TRP A 17 12.40 3.25 -0.27
CA TRP A 17 11.65 2.34 0.59
C TRP A 17 11.23 1.06 -0.11
N VAL A 18 10.99 1.11 -1.43
CA VAL A 18 10.50 -0.07 -2.15
C VAL A 18 11.62 -0.98 -2.66
N VAL A 19 12.87 -0.59 -2.50
CA VAL A 19 14.00 -1.45 -2.91
C VAL A 19 13.97 -2.74 -2.09
N GLY A 20 13.97 -3.88 -2.78
CA GLY A 20 14.01 -5.18 -2.12
C GLY A 20 12.68 -5.66 -1.56
N VAL A 21 11.60 -4.92 -1.79
CA VAL A 21 10.27 -5.31 -1.33
C VAL A 21 9.68 -6.35 -2.27
N ASP A 22 9.13 -7.43 -1.71
CA ASP A 22 8.53 -8.50 -2.50
C ASP A 22 7.14 -8.16 -2.99
N THR A 23 6.36 -7.44 -2.20
CA THR A 23 4.99 -7.06 -2.56
C THR A 23 4.69 -5.65 -2.08
N LEU A 24 3.89 -4.93 -2.86
CA LEU A 24 3.35 -3.63 -2.49
C LEU A 24 1.84 -3.75 -2.39
N TRP A 25 1.29 -3.33 -1.27
CA TRP A 25 -0.14 -3.43 -1.01
C TRP A 25 -0.79 -2.06 -1.05
N GLY A 26 -1.91 -1.98 -1.75
CA GLY A 26 -2.76 -0.80 -1.77
C GLY A 26 -4.21 -1.22 -1.66
N GLN A 27 -5.05 -0.31 -1.27
CA GLN A 27 -6.48 -0.57 -1.18
C GLN A 27 -7.17 0.13 -2.34
N GLY A 28 -7.55 -0.65 -3.35
CA GLY A 28 -8.11 -0.10 -4.58
C GLY A 28 -7.03 0.15 -5.62
N TYR A 29 -6.62 -0.90 -6.30
CA TYR A 29 -5.52 -0.89 -7.26
C TYR A 29 -5.61 0.26 -8.27
N GLY A 30 -6.80 0.44 -8.85
CA GLY A 30 -6.94 1.44 -9.92
C GLY A 30 -6.83 2.88 -9.44
N PHE A 31 -6.79 3.10 -8.13
CA PHE A 31 -6.75 4.45 -7.57
C PHE A 31 -5.34 4.82 -7.10
N ASP A 32 -4.83 4.08 -6.12
CA ASP A 32 -3.57 4.48 -5.46
C ASP A 32 -2.38 4.37 -6.40
N TYR A 33 -2.25 3.27 -7.11
CA TYR A 33 -1.07 3.05 -7.95
C TYR A 33 -1.10 3.91 -9.20
N THR A 34 -2.27 4.14 -9.77
CA THR A 34 -2.39 4.98 -10.95
C THR A 34 -1.94 6.41 -10.64
N ILE A 35 -2.36 6.93 -9.49
CA ILE A 35 -1.97 8.28 -9.07
C ILE A 35 -0.48 8.36 -8.83
N LEU A 36 0.09 7.41 -8.08
CA LEU A 36 1.53 7.42 -7.78
C LEU A 36 2.36 7.28 -9.04
N GLU A 37 1.98 6.36 -9.94
CA GLU A 37 2.73 6.17 -11.17
C GLU A 37 2.69 7.43 -12.05
N ASP A 38 1.54 8.11 -12.08
CA ASP A 38 1.44 9.36 -12.81
C ASP A 38 2.38 10.42 -12.24
N MET A 39 2.48 10.49 -10.92
CA MET A 39 3.40 11.43 -10.28
C MET A 39 4.85 11.17 -10.67
N PHE A 40 5.27 9.90 -10.70
CA PHE A 40 6.62 9.56 -11.14
C PHE A 40 6.85 9.96 -12.60
N ARG A 41 5.88 9.70 -13.47
CA ARG A 41 6.00 10.07 -14.89
C ARG A 41 6.12 11.58 -15.07
N ARG A 42 5.30 12.35 -14.34
CA ARG A 42 5.34 13.82 -14.44
C ARG A 42 6.65 14.39 -13.93
N ALA A 43 7.27 13.74 -12.97
CA ALA A 43 8.57 14.15 -12.44
C ALA A 43 9.73 13.64 -13.29
N ALA A 44 9.45 12.93 -14.38
CA ALA A 44 10.46 12.31 -15.25
C ALA A 44 11.35 11.34 -14.48
N LYS A 45 10.77 10.64 -13.51
CA LYS A 45 11.47 9.63 -12.71
C LYS A 45 10.96 8.25 -13.08
N PRO A 46 11.84 7.23 -13.08
CA PRO A 46 11.37 5.86 -13.35
C PRO A 46 10.47 5.37 -12.21
N ILE A 47 9.47 4.60 -12.57
CA ILE A 47 8.61 3.94 -11.57
C ILE A 47 9.45 2.87 -10.88
N PRO A 48 9.58 2.93 -9.53
CA PRO A 48 10.56 2.08 -8.84
C PRO A 48 10.11 0.65 -8.56
N TRP A 49 8.91 0.28 -8.99
CA TRP A 49 8.41 -1.08 -8.79
C TRP A 49 7.99 -1.70 -10.10
N ASN A 50 7.97 -3.04 -10.12
CA ASN A 50 7.46 -3.81 -11.24
C ASN A 50 5.99 -4.10 -11.01
N PHE A 51 5.20 -4.16 -12.09
CA PHE A 51 3.76 -4.34 -11.96
C PHE A 51 3.40 -5.66 -11.26
N TRP A 52 4.25 -6.67 -11.33
CA TRP A 52 3.94 -7.98 -10.77
C TRP A 52 4.06 -8.06 -9.24
N ILE A 53 4.64 -7.05 -8.60
CA ILE A 53 4.68 -7.04 -7.13
C ILE A 53 3.51 -6.31 -6.50
N ILE A 54 2.67 -5.69 -7.33
CA ILE A 54 1.53 -4.91 -6.85
C ILE A 54 0.39 -5.85 -6.41
N ARG A 55 -0.18 -5.58 -5.25
CA ARG A 55 -1.26 -6.35 -4.68
C ARG A 55 -2.38 -5.42 -4.23
N ASP A 56 -3.61 -5.91 -4.29
CA ASP A 56 -4.79 -5.17 -3.87
C ASP A 56 -5.34 -5.83 -2.61
N SER A 57 -5.33 -5.09 -1.50
CA SER A 57 -5.81 -5.61 -0.23
C SER A 57 -7.31 -5.90 -0.23
N ARG A 58 -8.10 -5.16 -0.99
CA ARG A 58 -9.52 -5.43 -1.12
C ARG A 58 -9.78 -6.79 -1.73
N THR A 59 -9.00 -7.16 -2.74
CA THR A 59 -9.11 -8.47 -3.35
C THR A 59 -8.81 -9.57 -2.34
N LEU A 60 -7.76 -9.39 -1.55
CA LEU A 60 -7.40 -10.35 -0.53
C LEU A 60 -8.50 -10.50 0.52
N PHE A 61 -9.03 -9.37 1.01
CA PHE A 61 -10.09 -9.38 2.02
C PHE A 61 -11.36 -10.04 1.48
N GLY A 62 -11.63 -9.89 0.19
CA GLY A 62 -12.77 -10.52 -0.46
C GLY A 62 -12.68 -12.04 -0.52
N CYS A 63 -11.48 -12.60 -0.37
CA CYS A 63 -11.29 -14.05 -0.32
C CYS A 63 -11.57 -14.63 1.07
N CYS A 64 -11.67 -13.79 2.10
CA CYS A 64 -11.91 -14.23 3.47
C CYS A 64 -13.39 -14.37 3.72
N GLU A 65 -13.75 -15.30 4.60
CA GLU A 65 -15.15 -15.50 4.99
C GLU A 65 -15.68 -14.24 5.66
N LYS A 66 -14.86 -13.63 6.52
CA LYS A 66 -15.19 -12.36 7.16
C LYS A 66 -14.09 -11.38 6.84
N ASP A 67 -14.46 -10.13 6.58
CA ASP A 67 -13.50 -9.08 6.29
C ASP A 67 -12.62 -8.84 7.52
N PRO A 68 -11.30 -9.09 7.44
CA PRO A 68 -10.42 -8.91 8.60
C PRO A 68 -10.40 -7.48 9.14
N ARG A 69 -10.77 -6.49 8.33
CA ARG A 69 -10.79 -5.10 8.77
C ARG A 69 -11.84 -4.85 9.83
N LYS A 70 -12.90 -5.65 9.86
CA LYS A 70 -13.98 -5.48 10.84
C LYS A 70 -13.53 -5.79 12.26
N ALA A 71 -12.51 -6.63 12.41
CA ALA A 71 -11.95 -6.95 13.71
C ALA A 71 -11.00 -5.88 14.23
N MET A 72 -10.68 -4.89 13.42
CA MET A 72 -9.64 -3.91 13.71
C MET A 72 -10.18 -2.49 13.53
N GLN A 73 -11.29 -2.20 14.18
CA GLN A 73 -11.90 -0.88 14.07
C GLN A 73 -11.02 0.18 14.72
N THR A 74 -10.98 1.33 14.08
CA THR A 74 -10.25 2.47 14.58
C THR A 74 -10.97 3.74 14.17
N ASP A 75 -10.94 4.74 15.03
CA ASP A 75 -11.46 6.06 14.73
C ASP A 75 -10.39 6.96 14.13
N ALA A 76 -9.16 6.48 14.04
CA ALA A 76 -8.07 7.26 13.47
C ALA A 76 -8.25 7.36 11.96
N HIS A 77 -8.11 8.58 11.44
CA HIS A 77 -8.26 8.86 10.01
C HIS A 77 -6.99 9.46 9.43
N ASN A 78 -5.84 8.96 9.86
CA ASN A 78 -4.57 9.38 9.29
C ASN A 78 -3.92 8.24 8.52
N ALA A 79 -3.09 8.59 7.55
CA ALA A 79 -2.51 7.63 6.63
C ALA A 79 -1.64 6.58 7.34
N LEU A 80 -0.92 6.98 8.38
CA LEU A 80 -0.05 6.04 9.10
C LEU A 80 -0.87 4.99 9.84
N ALA A 81 -1.91 5.43 10.57
CA ALA A 81 -2.77 4.50 11.30
C ALA A 81 -3.50 3.57 10.34
N ASP A 82 -4.01 4.11 9.23
CA ASP A 82 -4.70 3.31 8.23
C ASP A 82 -3.79 2.26 7.63
N ALA A 83 -2.55 2.62 7.28
CA ALA A 83 -1.58 1.67 6.74
C ALA A 83 -1.23 0.60 7.76
N TYR A 84 -1.07 0.97 9.02
CA TYR A 84 -0.77 0.02 10.09
C TYR A 84 -1.89 -1.02 10.24
N PHE A 85 -3.13 -0.55 10.33
CA PHE A 85 -4.27 -1.46 10.51
C PHE A 85 -4.51 -2.29 9.26
N GLN A 86 -4.28 -1.73 8.08
CA GLN A 86 -4.38 -2.50 6.84
C GLN A 86 -3.33 -3.61 6.82
N SER A 87 -2.09 -3.33 7.24
CA SER A 87 -1.04 -4.34 7.32
C SER A 87 -1.42 -5.47 8.27
N LYS A 88 -2.01 -5.13 9.41
CA LYS A 88 -2.47 -6.15 10.36
C LYS A 88 -3.59 -6.99 9.77
N ALA A 89 -4.53 -6.36 9.07
CA ALA A 89 -5.62 -7.08 8.43
C ALA A 89 -5.11 -8.03 7.35
N ILE A 90 -4.09 -7.63 6.60
CA ILE A 90 -3.46 -8.49 5.60
C ILE A 90 -2.84 -9.72 6.27
N GLN A 91 -2.17 -9.53 7.40
CA GLN A 91 -1.57 -10.66 8.13
C GLN A 91 -2.64 -11.63 8.62
N ILE A 92 -3.76 -11.11 9.11
CA ILE A 92 -4.89 -11.92 9.53
C ILE A 92 -5.44 -12.73 8.35
N ALA A 93 -5.60 -12.08 7.20
CA ALA A 93 -6.09 -12.73 5.99
C ALA A 93 -5.15 -13.85 5.54
N TYR A 94 -3.84 -13.61 5.57
CA TYR A 94 -2.86 -14.63 5.21
C TYR A 94 -2.99 -15.86 6.10
N LYS A 95 -3.16 -15.63 7.40
CA LYS A 95 -3.29 -16.72 8.35
C LYS A 95 -4.58 -17.52 8.13
N GLU A 96 -5.69 -16.81 7.91
CA GLU A 96 -6.98 -17.46 7.68
C GLU A 96 -6.95 -18.31 6.40
N LEU A 97 -6.36 -17.79 5.34
CA LEU A 97 -6.33 -18.47 4.05
C LEU A 97 -5.17 -19.46 3.91
N GLY A 98 -4.30 -19.54 4.90
CA GLY A 98 -3.15 -20.44 4.85
C GLY A 98 -2.12 -20.06 3.82
N LEU A 99 -2.02 -18.77 3.51
CA LEU A 99 -1.08 -18.29 2.51
C LEU A 99 0.32 -18.17 3.09
N LYS A 100 1.30 -18.33 2.24
CA LYS A 100 2.71 -18.14 2.60
C LYS A 100 3.24 -16.88 1.96
N ARG A 101 4.17 -16.26 2.64
CA ARG A 101 4.83 -15.07 2.14
C ARG A 101 5.70 -15.39 0.94
#